data_f622420f2ca7da150abad88e8709c2f5
#
_entry.id   f622420f2ca7da150abad88e8709c2f5
#
_cell.length_a   1.000
_cell.length_b   1.000
_cell.length_c   1.000
_cell.angle_alpha   90.00
_cell.angle_beta   90.00
_cell.angle_gamma   90.00
#
_symmetry.space_group_name_H-M   'P 1'
#
loop_
_entity.id
_entity.type
_entity.pdbx_description
1 polymer ?
#
loop_
_entity_poly.entity_id
_entity_poly.type
_entity_poly.pdbx_seq_one_letter_code
_entity_poly.pdbx_strand_id
1 'polypeptide(L)'
;MSLRRRAPVRLLPFAAAIATVAACSGRADDDAALALAASFQQALKAELMAAMAAGGPVNAVKVCSERAPAIAAEASKDGYSVRRIGTRVRNLANTPSTADQQALAELAAKPDARFVRGNGDDVVLARRYVPLRIEAACLNCHGKTDGMQSELQQALATRYPDDKATGYALGDLRGAIVVETRH
;
A
#
# COMPACT_ATOMS: atom_id res chain seq x y z
N MET A 1 11.95 23.20 -75.76
CA MET A 1 11.63 22.01 -74.92
C MET A 1 12.19 22.26 -73.53
N SER A 2 11.30 22.62 -72.58
CA SER A 2 11.72 22.97 -71.22
C SER A 2 11.31 21.88 -70.25
N LEU A 3 12.24 21.13 -69.67
CA LEU A 3 12.02 20.11 -68.69
C LEU A 3 11.87 20.71 -67.28
N ARG A 4 10.65 20.71 -66.76
CA ARG A 4 10.35 21.07 -65.37
C ARG A 4 10.81 19.92 -64.44
N ARG A 5 11.81 20.15 -63.64
CA ARG A 5 12.24 19.23 -62.55
C ARG A 5 11.20 19.35 -61.39
N ARG A 6 10.56 18.23 -61.06
CA ARG A 6 9.72 18.11 -59.87
C ARG A 6 10.63 17.88 -58.64
N ALA A 7 10.46 18.69 -57.61
CA ALA A 7 11.11 18.52 -56.30
C ALA A 7 10.50 17.36 -55.53
N PRO A 8 11.27 16.57 -54.75
CA PRO A 8 10.76 15.51 -53.92
C PRO A 8 10.03 16.05 -52.68
N VAL A 9 8.84 15.57 -52.42
CA VAL A 9 8.10 15.80 -51.20
C VAL A 9 8.78 15.00 -50.07
N ARG A 10 9.32 15.70 -49.08
CA ARG A 10 9.86 15.08 -47.87
C ARG A 10 8.69 14.76 -46.93
N LEU A 11 8.38 13.48 -46.79
CA LEU A 11 7.53 12.98 -45.72
C LEU A 11 8.30 13.06 -44.39
N LEU A 12 7.89 13.93 -43.49
CA LEU A 12 8.36 13.97 -42.10
C LEU A 12 7.71 12.83 -41.30
N PRO A 13 8.47 12.13 -40.45
CA PRO A 13 7.87 11.01 -39.70
C PRO A 13 7.02 11.50 -38.52
N PHE A 14 5.77 11.06 -38.51
CA PHE A 14 4.77 11.34 -37.45
C PHE A 14 4.94 10.41 -36.22
N ALA A 15 6.16 10.07 -35.83
CA ALA A 15 6.43 9.05 -34.81
C ALA A 15 6.65 9.58 -33.38
N ALA A 16 6.68 10.92 -33.16
CA ALA A 16 7.09 11.47 -31.85
C ALA A 16 5.95 11.76 -30.85
N ALA A 17 4.66 11.74 -31.27
CA ALA A 17 3.57 12.17 -30.43
C ALA A 17 2.98 11.08 -29.49
N ILE A 18 3.18 9.79 -29.79
CA ILE A 18 2.52 8.67 -29.05
C ILE A 18 3.25 8.35 -27.74
N ALA A 19 4.56 8.52 -27.65
CA ALA A 19 5.34 8.18 -26.48
C ALA A 19 5.12 9.13 -25.29
N THR A 20 4.79 10.41 -25.54
CA THR A 20 4.58 11.42 -24.49
C THR A 20 3.25 11.27 -23.77
N VAL A 21 2.20 10.81 -24.41
CA VAL A 21 0.87 10.63 -23.80
C VAL A 21 0.87 9.45 -22.84
N ALA A 22 1.51 8.33 -23.16
CA ALA A 22 1.58 7.16 -22.31
C ALA A 22 2.41 7.40 -21.02
N ALA A 23 3.46 8.22 -21.09
CA ALA A 23 4.27 8.57 -19.91
C ALA A 23 3.53 9.52 -18.95
N CYS A 24 2.63 10.37 -19.43
CA CYS A 24 1.82 11.26 -18.60
C CYS A 24 0.70 10.49 -17.87
N SER A 25 0.03 9.54 -18.52
CA SER A 25 -1.02 8.73 -17.89
C SER A 25 -0.46 7.85 -16.78
N GLY A 26 0.67 7.18 -16.98
CA GLY A 26 1.27 6.32 -15.95
C GLY A 26 1.69 7.08 -14.68
N ARG A 27 2.08 8.36 -14.81
CA ARG A 27 2.41 9.20 -13.64
C ARG A 27 1.17 9.65 -12.89
N ALA A 28 0.10 10.01 -13.59
CA ALA A 28 -1.18 10.39 -13.00
C ALA A 28 -1.78 9.21 -12.19
N ASP A 29 -1.69 7.99 -12.73
CA ASP A 29 -2.14 6.78 -12.04
C ASP A 29 -1.32 6.48 -10.78
N ASP A 30 0.00 6.72 -10.81
CA ASP A 30 0.84 6.56 -9.62
C ASP A 30 0.49 7.57 -8.54
N ASP A 31 0.30 8.84 -8.90
CA ASP A 31 -0.06 9.89 -7.94
C ASP A 31 -1.46 9.65 -7.34
N ALA A 32 -2.42 9.19 -8.13
CA ALA A 32 -3.75 8.80 -7.65
C ALA A 32 -3.65 7.61 -6.66
N ALA A 33 -2.87 6.58 -6.99
CA ALA A 33 -2.67 5.44 -6.10
C ALA A 33 -1.98 5.82 -4.79
N LEU A 34 -0.99 6.71 -4.84
CA LEU A 34 -0.31 7.22 -3.64
C LEU A 34 -1.25 8.05 -2.77
N ALA A 35 -2.08 8.90 -3.37
CA ALA A 35 -3.07 9.69 -2.66
C ALA A 35 -4.10 8.79 -1.97
N LEU A 36 -4.57 7.75 -2.66
CA LEU A 36 -5.51 6.77 -2.12
C LEU A 36 -4.89 5.96 -0.96
N ALA A 37 -3.64 5.52 -1.10
CA ALA A 37 -2.93 4.83 -0.02
C ALA A 37 -2.76 5.73 1.21
N ALA A 38 -2.42 7.01 1.02
CA ALA A 38 -2.29 7.98 2.10
C ALA A 38 -3.63 8.22 2.82
N SER A 39 -4.71 8.42 2.07
CA SER A 39 -6.06 8.59 2.61
C SER A 39 -6.51 7.36 3.42
N PHE A 40 -6.31 6.16 2.88
CA PHE A 40 -6.60 4.91 3.58
C PHE A 40 -5.80 4.76 4.88
N GLN A 41 -4.50 5.08 4.85
CA GLN A 41 -3.66 5.06 6.04
C GLN A 41 -4.11 6.07 7.10
N GLN A 42 -4.51 7.27 6.68
CA GLN A 42 -5.05 8.30 7.58
C GLN A 42 -6.35 7.84 8.24
N ALA A 43 -7.27 7.25 7.49
CA ALA A 43 -8.52 6.71 8.03
C ALA A 43 -8.28 5.63 9.09
N LEU A 44 -7.34 4.69 8.83
CA LEU A 44 -6.95 3.68 9.81
C LEU A 44 -6.30 4.29 11.07
N LYS A 45 -5.44 5.31 10.91
CA LYS A 45 -4.83 6.00 12.05
C LYS A 45 -5.86 6.79 12.86
N ALA A 46 -6.80 7.45 12.21
CA ALA A 46 -7.87 8.18 12.89
C ALA A 46 -8.74 7.25 13.74
N GLU A 47 -9.14 6.10 13.20
CA GLU A 47 -9.88 5.08 13.93
C GLU A 47 -9.07 4.53 15.13
N LEU A 48 -7.78 4.25 14.94
CA LEU A 48 -6.86 3.83 16.00
C LEU A 48 -6.80 4.87 17.13
N MET A 49 -6.58 6.14 16.79
CA MET A 49 -6.45 7.21 17.79
C MET A 49 -7.74 7.45 18.55
N ALA A 50 -8.89 7.41 17.87
CA ALA A 50 -10.20 7.50 18.51
C ALA A 50 -10.42 6.33 19.49
N ALA A 51 -10.11 5.11 19.09
CA ALA A 51 -10.23 3.92 19.94
C ALA A 51 -9.28 3.96 21.15
N MET A 52 -8.04 4.45 20.95
CA MET A 52 -7.08 4.68 22.04
C MET A 52 -7.59 5.70 23.05
N ALA A 53 -8.16 6.82 22.59
CA ALA A 53 -8.71 7.86 23.45
C ALA A 53 -9.94 7.39 24.23
N ALA A 54 -10.78 6.53 23.61
CA ALA A 54 -12.02 6.02 24.21
C ALA A 54 -11.82 4.93 25.27
N GLY A 55 -10.75 4.13 25.18
CA GLY A 55 -10.57 2.98 26.07
C GLY A 55 -9.19 2.35 26.05
N GLY A 56 -8.18 3.11 25.63
CA GLY A 56 -6.78 2.67 25.63
C GLY A 56 -6.46 1.56 24.60
N PRO A 57 -5.28 0.94 24.72
CA PRO A 57 -4.77 0.01 23.71
C PRO A 57 -5.60 -1.28 23.59
N VAL A 58 -6.21 -1.77 24.66
CA VAL A 58 -7.07 -2.95 24.63
C VAL A 58 -8.31 -2.69 23.76
N ASN A 59 -8.97 -1.54 23.96
CA ASN A 59 -10.10 -1.13 23.11
C ASN A 59 -9.67 -0.94 21.66
N ALA A 60 -8.48 -0.38 21.41
CA ALA A 60 -7.96 -0.19 20.08
C ALA A 60 -7.76 -1.53 19.34
N VAL A 61 -7.30 -2.59 20.00
CA VAL A 61 -7.18 -3.94 19.39
C VAL A 61 -8.54 -4.43 18.88
N LYS A 62 -9.59 -4.28 19.67
CA LYS A 62 -10.96 -4.67 19.29
C LYS A 62 -11.46 -3.83 18.11
N VAL A 63 -11.50 -2.52 18.27
CA VAL A 63 -12.06 -1.60 17.27
C VAL A 63 -11.33 -1.71 15.94
N CYS A 64 -9.98 -1.69 15.92
CA CYS A 64 -9.22 -1.83 14.70
C CYS A 64 -9.46 -3.16 13.98
N SER A 65 -9.65 -4.27 14.73
CA SER A 65 -9.92 -5.57 14.11
C SER A 65 -11.28 -5.62 13.40
N GLU A 66 -12.26 -4.89 13.91
CA GLU A 66 -13.62 -4.85 13.39
C GLU A 66 -13.79 -3.80 12.27
N ARG A 67 -13.14 -2.63 12.41
CA ARG A 67 -13.29 -1.51 11.48
C ARG A 67 -12.38 -1.55 10.27
N ALA A 68 -11.17 -2.13 10.38
CA ALA A 68 -10.22 -2.10 9.29
C ALA A 68 -10.74 -2.72 7.96
N PRO A 69 -11.53 -3.81 7.95
CA PRO A 69 -12.13 -4.33 6.72
C PRO A 69 -13.12 -3.35 6.07
N ALA A 70 -13.95 -2.66 6.88
CA ALA A 70 -14.90 -1.68 6.37
C ALA A 70 -14.19 -0.47 5.74
N ILE A 71 -13.16 0.05 6.41
CA ILE A 71 -12.33 1.16 5.89
C ILE A 71 -11.66 0.76 4.57
N ALA A 72 -11.19 -0.49 4.44
CA ALA A 72 -10.63 -0.98 3.18
C ALA A 72 -11.69 -1.07 2.07
N ALA A 73 -12.90 -1.52 2.38
CA ALA A 73 -14.00 -1.57 1.43
C ALA A 73 -14.44 -0.17 0.98
N GLU A 74 -14.54 0.79 1.91
CA GLU A 74 -14.87 2.20 1.62
C GLU A 74 -13.81 2.87 0.72
N ALA A 75 -12.53 2.52 0.88
CA ALA A 75 -11.44 3.00 0.04
C ALA A 75 -11.41 2.30 -1.34
N SER A 76 -12.02 1.13 -1.49
CA SER A 76 -12.02 0.32 -2.72
C SER A 76 -13.20 0.68 -3.61
N LYS A 77 -13.02 1.71 -4.46
CA LYS A 77 -14.04 2.24 -5.36
C LYS A 77 -13.40 2.81 -6.64
N ASP A 78 -14.23 3.20 -7.60
CA ASP A 78 -13.82 3.91 -8.82
C ASP A 78 -12.71 3.18 -9.62
N GLY A 79 -12.79 1.85 -9.72
CA GLY A 79 -11.80 1.02 -10.42
C GLY A 79 -10.53 0.73 -9.60
N TYR A 80 -10.49 1.15 -8.33
CA TYR A 80 -9.40 0.81 -7.41
C TYR A 80 -9.82 -0.21 -6.37
N SER A 81 -8.89 -1.03 -5.93
CA SER A 81 -9.00 -1.78 -4.67
C SER A 81 -7.81 -1.51 -3.77
N VAL A 82 -8.07 -1.50 -2.46
CA VAL A 82 -7.06 -1.21 -1.45
C VAL A 82 -7.06 -2.31 -0.40
N ARG A 83 -5.86 -2.82 -0.08
CA ARG A 83 -5.66 -3.80 1.00
C ARG A 83 -4.32 -3.57 1.69
N ARG A 84 -4.14 -4.16 2.87
CA ARG A 84 -2.85 -4.21 3.55
C ARG A 84 -2.25 -5.60 3.47
N ILE A 85 -0.92 -5.63 3.46
CA ILE A 85 -0.12 -6.84 3.66
C ILE A 85 0.91 -6.60 4.75
N GLY A 86 1.32 -7.65 5.44
CA GLY A 86 2.29 -7.57 6.54
C GLY A 86 3.54 -8.40 6.30
N THR A 87 4.71 -7.90 6.72
CA THR A 87 5.95 -8.69 6.75
C THR A 87 5.89 -9.76 7.84
N ARG A 88 5.32 -9.41 9.00
CA ARG A 88 4.92 -10.31 10.08
C ARG A 88 3.41 -10.12 10.28
N VAL A 89 2.65 -11.21 10.18
CA VAL A 89 1.19 -11.16 10.10
C VAL A 89 0.58 -11.22 11.50
N ARG A 90 -0.35 -10.31 11.79
CA ARG A 90 -1.25 -10.36 12.97
C ARG A 90 -2.62 -10.84 12.56
N ASN A 91 -3.23 -10.16 11.59
CA ASN A 91 -4.50 -10.57 11.00
C ASN A 91 -4.20 -11.39 9.73
N LEU A 92 -4.66 -12.63 9.68
CA LEU A 92 -4.41 -13.56 8.56
C LEU A 92 -4.93 -13.03 7.22
N ALA A 93 -5.94 -12.15 7.21
CA ALA A 93 -6.40 -11.45 6.01
C ALA A 93 -5.30 -10.58 5.35
N ASN A 94 -4.24 -10.24 6.08
CA ASN A 94 -3.10 -9.46 5.58
C ASN A 94 -1.90 -10.35 5.17
N THR A 95 -2.13 -11.65 4.98
CA THR A 95 -1.09 -12.59 4.54
C THR A 95 -0.69 -12.25 3.10
N PRO A 96 0.61 -12.02 2.84
CA PRO A 96 1.09 -11.68 1.51
C PRO A 96 1.09 -12.92 0.59
N SER A 97 0.65 -12.75 -0.66
CA SER A 97 0.86 -13.71 -1.74
C SER A 97 2.35 -13.78 -2.14
N THR A 98 2.72 -14.70 -3.01
CA THR A 98 4.09 -14.79 -3.54
C THR A 98 4.52 -13.48 -4.22
N ALA A 99 3.65 -12.87 -5.03
CA ALA A 99 3.94 -11.58 -5.66
C ALA A 99 4.08 -10.45 -4.63
N ASP A 100 3.24 -10.45 -3.60
CA ASP A 100 3.35 -9.48 -2.50
C ASP A 100 4.65 -9.64 -1.71
N GLN A 101 5.13 -10.87 -1.49
CA GLN A 101 6.40 -11.13 -0.81
C GLN A 101 7.60 -10.58 -1.60
N GLN A 102 7.57 -10.70 -2.92
CA GLN A 102 8.59 -10.11 -3.80
C GLN A 102 8.60 -8.58 -3.69
N ALA A 103 7.43 -7.95 -3.71
CA ALA A 103 7.31 -6.49 -3.54
C ALA A 103 7.76 -6.04 -2.14
N LEU A 104 7.46 -6.79 -1.08
CA LEU A 104 7.95 -6.50 0.28
C LEU A 104 9.47 -6.61 0.37
N ALA A 105 10.07 -7.60 -0.29
CA ALA A 105 11.54 -7.75 -0.34
C ALA A 105 12.18 -6.57 -1.09
N GLU A 106 11.57 -6.11 -2.19
CA GLU A 106 12.03 -4.94 -2.93
C GLU A 106 11.92 -3.65 -2.08
N LEU A 107 10.82 -3.45 -1.35
CA LEU A 107 10.65 -2.32 -0.44
C LEU A 107 11.64 -2.34 0.73
N ALA A 108 12.01 -3.53 1.20
CA ALA A 108 13.04 -3.68 2.23
C ALA A 108 14.43 -3.30 1.71
N ALA A 109 14.74 -3.65 0.46
CA ALA A 109 16.00 -3.32 -0.19
C ALA A 109 16.10 -1.83 -0.62
N LYS A 110 14.96 -1.14 -0.72
CA LYS A 110 14.85 0.26 -1.16
C LYS A 110 14.14 1.12 -0.09
N PRO A 111 14.80 1.45 1.04
CA PRO A 111 14.15 2.12 2.18
C PRO A 111 13.53 3.47 1.83
N ASP A 112 14.07 4.19 0.85
CA ASP A 112 13.59 5.51 0.44
C ASP A 112 12.55 5.46 -0.70
N ALA A 113 12.19 4.27 -1.18
CA ALA A 113 11.18 4.13 -2.22
C ALA A 113 9.80 4.59 -1.72
N ARG A 114 9.16 5.49 -2.47
CA ARG A 114 7.78 5.91 -2.20
C ARG A 114 6.79 4.76 -2.43
N PHE A 115 7.07 3.90 -3.40
CA PHE A 115 6.33 2.68 -3.71
C PHE A 115 7.17 1.78 -4.63
N VAL A 116 6.77 0.52 -4.79
CA VAL A 116 7.20 -0.36 -5.87
C VAL A 116 6.00 -0.79 -6.70
N ARG A 117 6.24 -1.10 -7.98
CA ARG A 117 5.20 -1.59 -8.89
C ARG A 117 5.20 -3.10 -8.89
N GLY A 118 3.98 -3.69 -8.92
CA GLY A 118 3.77 -5.09 -9.23
C GLY A 118 3.10 -5.26 -10.58
N ASN A 119 3.27 -6.42 -11.16
CA ASN A 119 2.59 -6.79 -12.40
C ASN A 119 1.09 -6.97 -12.14
N GLY A 120 0.28 -6.57 -13.12
CA GLY A 120 -1.12 -6.91 -13.19
C GLY A 120 -1.35 -8.36 -13.66
N ASP A 121 -2.58 -8.74 -13.69
CA ASP A 121 -3.10 -9.99 -14.26
C ASP A 121 -4.37 -9.66 -15.09
N ASP A 122 -5.14 -10.66 -15.47
CA ASP A 122 -6.34 -10.46 -16.31
C ASP A 122 -7.41 -9.54 -15.67
N VAL A 123 -7.38 -9.36 -14.35
CA VAL A 123 -8.35 -8.55 -13.59
C VAL A 123 -7.71 -7.26 -13.05
N VAL A 124 -6.45 -7.33 -12.68
CA VAL A 124 -5.70 -6.22 -12.08
C VAL A 124 -4.73 -5.65 -13.11
N LEU A 125 -4.98 -4.43 -13.56
CA LEU A 125 -4.13 -3.73 -14.53
C LEU A 125 -2.75 -3.41 -14.00
N ALA A 126 -2.68 -2.94 -12.75
CA ALA A 126 -1.44 -2.57 -12.11
C ALA A 126 -1.55 -2.63 -10.59
N ARG A 127 -0.43 -2.91 -9.93
CA ARG A 127 -0.28 -2.86 -8.47
C ARG A 127 0.75 -1.83 -8.07
N ARG A 128 0.47 -1.06 -7.00
CA ARG A 128 1.45 -0.20 -6.32
C ARG A 128 1.48 -0.62 -4.86
N TYR A 129 2.68 -0.90 -4.39
CA TYR A 129 2.95 -1.30 -3.00
C TYR A 129 3.57 -0.11 -2.29
N VAL A 130 2.79 0.56 -1.45
CA VAL A 130 3.22 1.74 -0.68
C VAL A 130 3.69 1.28 0.70
N PRO A 131 4.94 1.55 1.10
CA PRO A 131 5.50 1.01 2.33
C PRO A 131 4.77 1.53 3.57
N LEU A 132 4.50 0.64 4.50
CA LEU A 132 4.07 0.96 5.87
C LEU A 132 5.28 0.77 6.79
N ARG A 133 5.73 1.85 7.40
CA ARG A 133 6.84 1.80 8.36
C ARG A 133 6.33 2.00 9.78
N ILE A 134 7.06 1.42 10.73
CA ILE A 134 6.78 1.56 12.16
C ILE A 134 7.10 3.00 12.60
N GLU A 135 6.10 3.66 13.13
CA GLU A 135 6.19 4.94 13.82
C GLU A 135 6.19 4.72 15.34
N ALA A 136 6.55 5.75 16.13
CA ALA A 136 6.64 5.63 17.58
C ALA A 136 5.35 5.10 18.23
N ALA A 137 4.18 5.60 17.79
CA ALA A 137 2.89 5.14 18.29
C ALA A 137 2.60 3.66 17.99
N CYS A 138 3.17 3.11 16.90
CA CYS A 138 2.98 1.71 16.52
C CYS A 138 3.66 0.74 17.51
N LEU A 139 4.73 1.19 18.16
CA LEU A 139 5.52 0.35 19.07
C LEU A 139 4.75 -0.09 20.30
N ASN A 140 3.68 0.62 20.70
CA ASN A 140 2.82 0.22 21.80
C ASN A 140 2.23 -1.20 21.62
N CYS A 141 1.92 -1.57 20.36
CA CYS A 141 1.31 -2.87 20.03
C CYS A 141 2.19 -3.74 19.13
N HIS A 142 3.25 -3.18 18.54
CA HIS A 142 4.12 -3.87 17.58
C HIS A 142 5.59 -3.93 18.03
N GLY A 143 5.94 -3.27 19.14
CA GLY A 143 7.25 -3.33 19.76
C GLY A 143 7.55 -4.66 20.45
N LYS A 144 8.56 -4.67 21.31
CA LYS A 144 8.92 -5.86 22.10
C LYS A 144 7.79 -6.19 23.09
N THR A 145 7.50 -7.48 23.24
CA THR A 145 6.41 -7.95 24.09
C THR A 145 6.67 -7.78 25.58
N ASP A 146 7.94 -7.85 26.00
CA ASP A 146 8.37 -7.67 27.39
C ASP A 146 8.10 -6.25 27.96
N GLY A 147 7.90 -5.26 27.07
CA GLY A 147 7.52 -3.91 27.44
C GLY A 147 6.03 -3.60 27.36
N MET A 148 5.19 -4.56 26.94
CA MET A 148 3.75 -4.36 26.82
C MET A 148 3.03 -4.60 28.15
N GLN A 149 1.95 -3.83 28.40
CA GLN A 149 1.04 -4.09 29.52
C GLN A 149 0.40 -5.48 29.37
N SER A 150 0.21 -6.18 30.49
CA SER A 150 -0.30 -7.56 30.54
C SER A 150 -1.69 -7.67 29.91
N GLU A 151 -2.56 -6.70 30.15
CA GLU A 151 -3.93 -6.64 29.60
C GLU A 151 -3.90 -6.52 28.06
N LEU A 152 -2.95 -5.77 27.52
CA LEU A 152 -2.77 -5.65 26.07
C LEU A 152 -2.24 -6.95 25.48
N GLN A 153 -1.26 -7.60 26.13
CA GLN A 153 -0.75 -8.89 25.69
C GLN A 153 -1.87 -9.94 25.65
N GLN A 154 -2.70 -10.00 26.69
CA GLN A 154 -3.84 -10.91 26.75
C GLN A 154 -4.88 -10.62 25.68
N ALA A 155 -5.21 -9.33 25.45
CA ALA A 155 -6.16 -8.93 24.40
C ALA A 155 -5.64 -9.31 23.00
N LEU A 156 -4.34 -9.13 22.74
CA LEU A 156 -3.71 -9.53 21.49
C LEU A 156 -3.72 -11.05 21.32
N ALA A 157 -3.34 -11.81 22.33
CA ALA A 157 -3.32 -13.28 22.29
C ALA A 157 -4.74 -13.86 22.08
N THR A 158 -5.75 -13.26 22.71
CA THR A 158 -7.14 -13.68 22.56
C THR A 158 -7.68 -13.40 21.15
N ARG A 159 -7.36 -12.21 20.60
CA ARG A 159 -7.89 -11.78 19.30
C ARG A 159 -7.09 -12.35 18.13
N TYR A 160 -5.81 -12.58 18.31
CA TYR A 160 -4.85 -12.99 17.30
C TYR A 160 -3.91 -14.07 17.85
N PRO A 161 -4.38 -15.31 18.02
CA PRO A 161 -3.57 -16.39 18.63
C PRO A 161 -2.28 -16.68 17.86
N ASP A 162 -2.26 -16.44 16.55
CA ASP A 162 -1.10 -16.63 15.69
C ASP A 162 -0.33 -15.34 15.39
N ASP A 163 -0.44 -14.33 16.25
CA ASP A 163 0.21 -13.02 16.04
C ASP A 163 1.73 -13.15 15.90
N LYS A 164 2.26 -12.71 14.77
CA LYS A 164 3.70 -12.60 14.50
C LYS A 164 4.17 -11.13 14.46
N ALA A 165 3.27 -10.17 14.62
CA ALA A 165 3.54 -8.75 14.36
C ALA A 165 4.03 -7.98 15.57
N THR A 166 4.98 -8.55 16.30
CA THR A 166 5.66 -7.93 17.45
C THR A 166 7.17 -7.88 17.23
N GLY A 167 7.92 -7.21 18.12
CA GLY A 167 9.37 -7.10 18.08
C GLY A 167 9.91 -6.21 16.95
N TYR A 168 9.12 -5.25 16.48
CA TYR A 168 9.58 -4.23 15.53
C TYR A 168 10.32 -3.09 16.24
N ALA A 169 11.24 -2.46 15.51
CA ALA A 169 11.87 -1.20 15.87
C ALA A 169 11.29 -0.03 15.05
N LEU A 170 11.59 1.19 15.50
CA LEU A 170 11.21 2.41 14.77
C LEU A 170 11.82 2.38 13.35
N GLY A 171 11.00 2.68 12.34
CA GLY A 171 11.40 2.72 10.95
C GLY A 171 11.34 1.36 10.23
N ASP A 172 11.19 0.24 10.94
CA ASP A 172 11.07 -1.08 10.33
C ASP A 172 9.92 -1.12 9.31
N LEU A 173 10.12 -1.88 8.24
CA LEU A 173 9.06 -2.15 7.28
C LEU A 173 8.01 -3.09 7.92
N ARG A 174 6.85 -2.54 8.28
CA ARG A 174 5.72 -3.29 8.85
C ARG A 174 4.96 -4.09 7.79
N GLY A 175 5.01 -3.61 6.55
CA GLY A 175 4.26 -4.15 5.42
C GLY A 175 4.05 -3.11 4.33
N ALA A 176 2.98 -3.27 3.58
CA ALA A 176 2.59 -2.31 2.55
C ALA A 176 1.06 -2.13 2.47
N ILE A 177 0.64 -0.97 1.97
CA ILE A 177 -0.67 -0.78 1.38
C ILE A 177 -0.54 -1.15 -0.10
N VAL A 178 -1.39 -2.04 -0.56
CA VAL A 178 -1.48 -2.44 -1.96
C VAL A 178 -2.66 -1.71 -2.56
N VAL A 179 -2.39 -0.89 -3.57
CA VAL A 179 -3.40 -0.27 -4.41
C VAL A 179 -3.39 -0.96 -5.76
N GLU A 180 -4.51 -1.54 -6.12
CA GLU A 180 -4.71 -2.22 -7.41
C GLU A 180 -5.65 -1.38 -8.26
N THR A 181 -5.26 -1.14 -9.52
CA THR A 181 -6.16 -0.61 -10.55
C THR A 181 -6.79 -1.81 -11.26
N ARG A 182 -8.11 -1.80 -11.44
CA ARG A 182 -8.88 -2.90 -12.04
C ARG A 182 -9.59 -2.43 -13.30
N HIS A 183 -9.88 -3.40 -14.17
CA HIS A 183 -10.76 -3.20 -15.33
C HIS A 183 -12.22 -2.94 -14.90
#